data_8b8d7f8556cf27d0d356993a5f99cf8b
#
_entry.id   8b8d7f8556cf27d0d356993a5f99cf8b
#
_cell.length_a   1.000
_cell.length_b   1.000
_cell.length_c   1.000
_cell.angle_alpha   90.00
_cell.angle_beta   90.00
_cell.angle_gamma   90.00
#
_symmetry.space_group_name_H-M   'P 1'
#
loop_
_entity.id
_entity.type
_entity.pdbx_description
1 polymer ?
#
loop_
_entity_poly.entity_id
_entity_poly.type
_entity_poly.pdbx_seq_one_letter_code
_entity_poly.pdbx_strand_id
1 'polypeptide(L)'
;MKIIIGGKTFDAVLEDNAAAKKLAEKLPLEISMTELNGNEKYFRFNERFPSNDSRFATIHAGDLLLWSSNTVVLFYKTFSSGYSYTRLGKILNPAGLPAAAGNGNILVRFEK
;
A
#
# COMPACT_ATOMS: atom_id res chain seq x y z
N MET A 1 -12.32 3.95 0.68
CA MET A 1 -11.40 3.88 -0.47
C MET A 1 -11.48 2.50 -1.11
N LYS A 2 -11.28 2.44 -2.42
CA LYS A 2 -11.22 1.18 -3.16
C LYS A 2 -9.83 1.00 -3.74
N ILE A 3 -9.33 -0.23 -3.73
CA ILE A 3 -8.08 -0.59 -4.40
C ILE A 3 -8.43 -1.66 -5.44
N ILE A 4 -8.14 -1.37 -6.70
CA ILE A 4 -8.43 -2.26 -7.82
C ILE A 4 -7.10 -2.79 -8.34
N ILE A 5 -6.92 -4.10 -8.26
CA ILE A 5 -5.70 -4.78 -8.63
C ILE A 5 -6.03 -6.16 -9.19
N GLY A 6 -5.40 -6.53 -10.32
CA GLY A 6 -5.61 -7.83 -10.95
C GLY A 6 -7.06 -8.11 -11.30
N GLY A 7 -7.81 -7.06 -11.70
CA GLY A 7 -9.24 -7.20 -12.05
C GLY A 7 -10.16 -7.36 -10.85
N LYS A 8 -9.66 -7.20 -9.62
CA LYS A 8 -10.44 -7.36 -8.40
C LYS A 8 -10.46 -6.07 -7.61
N THR A 9 -11.60 -5.75 -7.01
CA THR A 9 -11.80 -4.55 -6.19
C THR A 9 -11.82 -4.93 -4.71
N PHE A 10 -10.99 -4.23 -3.93
CA PHE A 10 -10.90 -4.42 -2.48
C PHE A 10 -11.33 -3.15 -1.77
N ASP A 11 -12.14 -3.30 -0.72
CA ASP A 11 -12.45 -2.19 0.18
C ASP A 11 -11.28 -1.92 1.11
N ALA A 12 -10.96 -0.65 1.29
CA ALA A 12 -9.84 -0.24 2.12
C ALA A 12 -10.21 1.00 2.93
N VAL A 13 -9.47 1.23 4.00
CA VAL A 13 -9.62 2.43 4.82
C VAL A 13 -8.27 3.13 4.92
N LEU A 14 -8.29 4.45 4.94
CA LEU A 14 -7.11 5.28 5.21
C LEU A 14 -7.06 5.65 6.68
N GLU A 15 -5.85 5.79 7.21
CA GLU A 15 -5.62 6.30 8.54
C GLU A 15 -5.98 7.78 8.61
N ASP A 16 -6.21 8.28 9.82
CA ASP A 16 -6.42 9.70 10.06
C ASP A 16 -5.08 10.34 10.47
N ASN A 17 -4.18 10.46 9.50
CA ASN A 17 -2.89 11.12 9.71
C ASN A 17 -2.51 11.93 8.47
N ALA A 18 -1.47 12.74 8.60
CA ALA A 18 -1.07 13.67 7.54
C ALA A 18 -0.62 12.94 6.27
N ALA A 19 0.07 11.81 6.41
CA ALA A 19 0.52 11.03 5.25
C ALA A 19 -0.66 10.47 4.46
N ALA A 20 -1.64 9.89 5.17
CA ALA A 20 -2.83 9.33 4.53
C ALA A 20 -3.67 10.43 3.86
N LYS A 21 -3.75 11.61 4.48
CA LYS A 21 -4.46 12.75 3.89
C LYS A 21 -3.81 13.18 2.58
N LYS A 22 -2.49 13.18 2.54
CA LYS A 22 -1.77 13.52 1.30
C LYS A 22 -2.03 12.51 0.19
N LEU A 23 -2.07 11.23 0.52
CA LEU A 23 -2.46 10.20 -0.45
C LEU A 23 -3.89 10.41 -0.93
N ALA A 24 -4.82 10.71 -0.01
CA ALA A 24 -6.23 10.93 -0.34
C ALA A 24 -6.40 12.09 -1.33
N GLU A 25 -5.58 13.13 -1.25
CA GLU A 25 -5.62 14.26 -2.18
C GLU A 25 -5.31 13.86 -3.62
N LYS A 26 -4.63 12.75 -3.82
CA LYS A 26 -4.22 12.24 -5.14
C LYS A 26 -5.26 11.33 -5.79
N LEU A 27 -6.31 10.96 -5.05
CA LEU A 27 -7.32 10.01 -5.56
C LEU A 27 -8.30 10.72 -6.50
N PRO A 28 -8.74 10.07 -7.58
CA PRO A 28 -8.35 8.74 -8.02
C PRO A 28 -6.93 8.73 -8.57
N LEU A 29 -6.23 7.62 -8.36
CA LEU A 29 -4.82 7.48 -8.72
C LEU A 29 -4.61 6.11 -9.35
N GLU A 30 -3.94 6.08 -10.51
CA GLU A 30 -3.59 4.84 -11.16
C GLU A 30 -2.07 4.81 -11.36
N ILE A 31 -1.40 3.80 -10.82
CA ILE A 31 0.05 3.69 -10.83
C ILE A 31 0.48 2.27 -11.16
N SER A 32 1.60 2.17 -11.87
CA SER A 32 2.25 0.89 -12.11
C SER A 32 3.14 0.58 -10.92
N MET A 33 2.77 -0.42 -10.14
CA MET A 33 3.52 -0.81 -8.95
C MET A 33 4.49 -1.93 -9.26
N THR A 34 5.66 -1.86 -8.64
CA THR A 34 6.78 -2.77 -8.87
C THR A 34 6.77 -3.88 -7.83
N GLU A 35 6.97 -5.10 -8.29
CA GLU A 35 7.07 -6.28 -7.42
C GLU A 35 8.38 -6.27 -6.63
N LEU A 36 8.32 -6.66 -5.35
CA LEU A 36 9.49 -6.81 -4.51
C LEU A 36 9.34 -7.98 -3.55
N ASN A 37 10.32 -8.87 -3.54
CA ASN A 37 10.52 -9.96 -2.57
C ASN A 37 9.34 -10.95 -2.45
N GLY A 38 8.43 -11.00 -3.42
CA GLY A 38 7.30 -11.93 -3.37
C GLY A 38 6.28 -11.61 -2.27
N ASN A 39 6.29 -10.39 -1.71
CA ASN A 39 5.37 -10.03 -0.64
C ASN A 39 4.81 -8.62 -0.73
N GLU A 40 5.28 -7.80 -1.69
CA GLU A 40 4.87 -6.40 -1.74
C GLU A 40 4.94 -5.82 -3.15
N LYS A 41 4.12 -4.78 -3.37
CA LYS A 41 4.15 -3.91 -4.55
C LYS A 41 4.41 -2.50 -4.08
N TYR A 42 5.30 -1.76 -4.76
CA TYR A 42 5.62 -0.40 -4.34
C TYR A 42 5.61 0.59 -5.50
N PHE A 43 5.45 1.87 -5.15
CA PHE A 43 5.57 2.98 -6.09
C PHE A 43 6.22 4.17 -5.38
N ARG A 44 7.26 4.74 -5.98
CA ARG A 44 7.97 5.89 -5.45
C ARG A 44 7.46 7.17 -6.11
N PHE A 45 6.99 8.11 -5.28
CA PHE A 45 6.59 9.44 -5.76
C PHE A 45 7.79 10.39 -5.82
N ASN A 46 7.70 11.43 -6.67
CA ASN A 46 8.71 12.47 -6.79
C ASN A 46 8.53 13.57 -5.74
N GLU A 47 7.87 13.27 -4.64
CA GLU A 47 7.64 14.23 -3.57
C GLU A 47 7.63 13.49 -2.25
N ARG A 48 7.88 14.23 -1.18
CA ARG A 48 7.87 13.67 0.16
C ARG A 48 6.49 13.82 0.78
N PHE A 49 6.06 12.80 1.49
CA PHE A 49 4.86 12.83 2.32
C PHE A 49 5.28 13.18 3.74
N PRO A 50 4.41 13.84 4.52
CA PRO A 50 4.62 13.90 5.96
C PRO A 50 4.71 12.49 6.50
N SER A 51 5.66 12.21 7.38
CA SER A 51 5.85 10.87 7.89
C SER A 51 5.95 10.87 9.41
N ASN A 52 5.56 9.76 10.02
CA ASN A 52 5.66 9.50 11.43
C ASN A 52 5.94 8.02 11.59
N ASP A 53 7.18 7.63 11.28
CA ASP A 53 7.56 6.24 11.18
C ASP A 53 7.54 5.54 12.53
N SER A 54 7.07 4.30 12.52
CA SER A 54 7.19 3.38 13.63
C SER A 54 7.54 2.00 13.13
N ARG A 55 8.07 1.17 14.01
CA ARG A 55 8.47 -0.19 13.67
C ARG A 55 7.30 -1.13 13.80
N PHE A 56 7.05 -1.90 12.74
CA PHE A 56 6.01 -2.92 12.76
C PHE A 56 6.68 -4.28 12.80
N ALA A 57 6.55 -4.98 13.93
CA ALA A 57 7.14 -6.32 14.06
C ALA A 57 6.53 -7.28 13.05
N THR A 58 5.24 -7.16 12.79
CA THR A 58 4.52 -7.97 11.82
C THR A 58 3.81 -7.06 10.81
N ILE A 59 4.02 -7.33 9.52
CA ILE A 59 3.28 -6.74 8.43
C ILE A 59 2.20 -7.73 8.01
N HIS A 60 0.98 -7.25 7.81
CA HIS A 60 -0.15 -8.11 7.44
C HIS A 60 -0.53 -7.89 5.97
N ALA A 61 -0.98 -8.95 5.33
CA ALA A 61 -1.52 -8.83 3.97
C ALA A 61 -2.63 -7.78 3.96
N GLY A 62 -2.56 -6.87 3.00
CA GLY A 62 -3.48 -5.74 2.90
C GLY A 62 -2.99 -4.45 3.53
N ASP A 63 -1.90 -4.48 4.27
CA ASP A 63 -1.32 -3.25 4.82
C ASP A 63 -0.83 -2.33 3.71
N LEU A 64 -1.16 -1.04 3.84
CA LEU A 64 -0.70 0.01 2.94
C LEU A 64 0.14 0.96 3.77
N LEU A 65 1.43 0.98 3.51
CA LEU A 65 2.42 1.69 4.32
C LEU A 65 3.25 2.64 3.46
N LEU A 66 3.88 3.62 4.12
CA LEU A 66 4.78 4.57 3.49
C LEU A 66 6.20 4.29 3.98
N TRP A 67 7.13 4.05 3.05
CA TRP A 67 8.53 3.84 3.34
C TRP A 67 9.35 5.02 2.84
N SER A 68 10.30 5.47 3.67
CA SER A 68 11.25 6.54 3.30
C SER A 68 10.57 7.84 2.85
N SER A 69 9.40 8.13 3.37
CA SER A 69 8.63 9.37 3.14
C SER A 69 8.11 9.57 1.72
N ASN A 70 8.43 8.70 0.75
CA ASN A 70 8.01 8.91 -0.63
C ASN A 70 7.56 7.64 -1.36
N THR A 71 7.61 6.47 -0.71
CA THR A 71 7.32 5.21 -1.36
C THR A 71 6.10 4.56 -0.73
N VAL A 72 5.04 4.44 -1.50
CA VAL A 72 3.82 3.74 -1.09
C VAL A 72 3.99 2.25 -1.36
N VAL A 73 3.72 1.43 -0.34
CA VAL A 73 3.91 -0.02 -0.40
C VAL A 73 2.60 -0.70 -0.04
N LEU A 74 2.12 -1.56 -0.94
CA LEU A 74 0.97 -2.43 -0.70
C LEU A 74 1.49 -3.85 -0.48
N PHE A 75 1.26 -4.37 0.71
CA PHE A 75 1.70 -5.72 1.08
C PHE A 75 0.59 -6.72 0.77
N TYR A 76 0.96 -7.86 0.17
CA TYR A 76 -0.01 -8.90 -0.16
C TYR A 76 0.27 -10.23 0.54
N LYS A 77 1.27 -10.25 1.43
CA LYS A 77 1.54 -11.39 2.33
C LYS A 77 1.88 -10.91 3.72
N THR A 78 1.64 -11.76 4.70
CA THR A 78 1.96 -11.49 6.10
C THR A 78 3.37 -12.04 6.39
N PHE A 79 4.20 -11.23 7.02
CA PHE A 79 5.58 -11.62 7.35
C PHE A 79 6.14 -10.73 8.46
N SER A 80 7.27 -11.15 9.05
CA SER A 80 7.97 -10.36 10.06
C SER A 80 8.87 -9.33 9.37
N SER A 81 8.88 -8.10 9.90
CA SER A 81 9.68 -7.01 9.35
C SER A 81 10.55 -6.36 10.42
N GLY A 82 11.73 -5.86 10.00
CA GLY A 82 12.60 -5.05 10.84
C GLY A 82 12.62 -3.58 10.45
N TYR A 83 11.85 -3.18 9.45
CA TYR A 83 11.84 -1.80 8.96
C TYR A 83 10.77 -0.96 9.63
N SER A 84 10.96 0.36 9.54
CA SER A 84 9.98 1.34 10.04
C SER A 84 9.21 1.95 8.88
N TYR A 85 7.92 2.17 9.11
CA TYR A 85 6.99 2.72 8.12
C TYR A 85 6.05 3.71 8.77
N THR A 86 5.44 4.56 7.96
CA THR A 86 4.27 5.34 8.36
C THR A 86 3.03 4.65 7.82
N ARG A 87 2.03 4.42 8.66
CA ARG A 87 0.81 3.74 8.25
C ARG A 87 -0.05 4.66 7.38
N LEU A 88 -0.45 4.16 6.21
CA LEU A 88 -1.37 4.88 5.32
C LEU A 88 -2.79 4.33 5.42
N GLY A 89 -2.92 3.01 5.53
CA GLY A 89 -4.22 2.37 5.59
C GLY A 89 -4.13 0.86 5.47
N LYS A 90 -5.26 0.25 5.16
CA LYS A 90 -5.29 -1.20 4.97
C LYS A 90 -6.51 -1.63 4.16
N ILE A 91 -6.37 -2.75 3.48
CA ILE A 91 -7.49 -3.48 2.88
C ILE A 91 -8.24 -4.20 4.01
N LEU A 92 -9.57 -4.05 4.04
CA LEU A 92 -10.38 -4.61 5.13
C LEU A 92 -10.46 -6.13 5.08
N ASN A 93 -10.58 -6.70 3.88
CA ASN A 93 -10.60 -8.16 3.68
C ASN A 93 -9.62 -8.52 2.57
N PRO A 94 -8.41 -8.96 2.92
CA PRO A 94 -7.38 -9.27 1.92
C PRO A 94 -7.52 -10.63 1.26
N ALA A 95 -8.60 -11.37 1.50
CA ALA A 95 -8.82 -12.66 0.84
C ALA A 95 -8.76 -12.49 -0.67
N GLY A 96 -7.94 -13.30 -1.33
CA GLY A 96 -7.73 -13.23 -2.79
C GLY A 96 -6.71 -12.19 -3.23
N LEU A 97 -6.17 -11.38 -2.32
CA LEU A 97 -5.19 -10.36 -2.69
C LEU A 97 -3.90 -10.96 -3.27
N PRO A 98 -3.29 -12.01 -2.70
CA PRO A 98 -2.08 -12.57 -3.29
C PRO A 98 -2.29 -13.04 -4.73
N ALA A 99 -3.41 -13.68 -5.03
CA ALA A 99 -3.71 -14.12 -6.38
C ALA A 99 -3.94 -12.94 -7.33
N ALA A 100 -4.65 -11.92 -6.87
CA ALA A 100 -4.90 -10.71 -7.67
C ALA A 100 -3.61 -9.93 -7.95
N ALA A 101 -2.73 -9.84 -6.95
CA ALA A 101 -1.45 -9.13 -7.09
C ALA A 101 -0.50 -9.84 -8.06
N GLY A 102 -0.52 -11.17 -8.08
CA GLY A 102 0.41 -11.92 -8.93
C GLY A 102 1.85 -11.72 -8.50
N ASN A 103 2.79 -12.13 -9.35
CA ASN A 103 4.22 -12.13 -9.03
C ASN A 103 5.04 -11.15 -9.88
N GLY A 104 4.40 -10.25 -10.59
CA GLY A 104 5.08 -9.26 -11.43
C GLY A 104 4.64 -7.84 -11.13
N ASN A 105 5.16 -6.90 -11.90
CA ASN A 105 4.70 -5.52 -11.86
C ASN A 105 3.26 -5.44 -12.33
N ILE A 106 2.46 -4.57 -11.73
CA ILE A 106 1.04 -4.52 -12.02
C ILE A 106 0.49 -3.10 -11.87
N LEU A 107 -0.49 -2.79 -12.71
CA LEU A 107 -1.21 -1.54 -12.63
C LEU A 107 -2.22 -1.62 -11.48
N VAL A 108 -2.22 -0.62 -10.61
CA VAL A 108 -3.11 -0.56 -9.45
C VAL A 108 -3.84 0.78 -9.47
N ARG A 109 -5.16 0.74 -9.26
CA ARG A 109 -5.99 1.92 -9.19
C ARG A 109 -6.51 2.11 -7.77
N PHE A 110 -6.34 3.33 -7.26
CA PHE A 110 -6.85 3.74 -5.95
C PHE A 110 -7.99 4.73 -6.17
N GLU A 111 -9.16 4.46 -5.60
CA GLU A 111 -10.35 5.32 -5.74
C GLU A 111 -10.89 5.73 -4.38
N LYS A 112 -11.56 6.87 -4.38
CA LYS A 112 -12.21 7.38 -3.17
C LYS A 112 -13.29 6.47 -2.64
#